data_bbbbd4709c68ff83e717455272b4fe2d
#
_entry.id   bbbbd4709c68ff83e717455272b4fe2d
#
_cell.length_a   1.000
_cell.length_b   1.000
_cell.length_c   1.000
_cell.angle_alpha   90.00
_cell.angle_beta   90.00
_cell.angle_gamma   90.00
#
_symmetry.space_group_name_H-M   'P 1'
#
loop_
_entity.id
_entity.type
_entity.pdbx_description
1 polymer ?
#
loop_
_entity_poly.entity_id
_entity_poly.type
_entity_poly.pdbx_seq_one_letter_code
_entity_poly.pdbx_strand_id
1 'polypeptide(L)'
;MDGENRWVKLESLIPWNVIEEKYRSHFKQKKGRKAKNVRVALGALLIREKFRLTDEETAEQVRENPYLQYFLGYDRYEYVYRFEASMMVHFRRRLGPGAIREINEIIATHHQLEKERRAREKKERQEKNDSEPPKPDSGNRGQLLLDATCAPQDIRHPHD
;
A
#
# COMPACT_ATOMS: atom_id res chain seq x y z
N MET A 1 7.86 2.98 -12.62
CA MET A 1 6.43 3.11 -12.25
C MET A 1 6.24 4.36 -11.40
N ASP A 2 5.12 5.05 -11.57
CA ASP A 2 4.80 6.21 -10.74
C ASP A 2 4.46 5.77 -9.31
N GLY A 3 5.23 6.25 -8.32
CA GLY A 3 5.05 5.93 -6.91
C GLY A 3 3.75 6.47 -6.31
N GLU A 4 3.14 7.48 -6.93
CA GLU A 4 1.87 8.05 -6.50
C GLU A 4 0.66 7.21 -6.91
N ASN A 5 0.86 6.23 -7.80
CA ASN A 5 -0.21 5.35 -8.20
C ASN A 5 -0.76 4.52 -7.01
N ARG A 6 -2.08 4.45 -6.91
CA ARG A 6 -2.78 3.76 -5.82
C ARG A 6 -2.39 2.28 -5.65
N TRP A 7 -2.04 1.59 -6.74
CA TRP A 7 -1.66 0.17 -6.68
C TRP A 7 -0.24 -0.03 -6.18
N VAL A 8 0.66 0.92 -6.49
CA VAL A 8 2.02 0.96 -5.94
C VAL A 8 1.95 1.23 -4.44
N LYS A 9 1.13 2.21 -4.02
CA LYS A 9 0.89 2.48 -2.59
C LYS A 9 0.27 1.29 -1.86
N LEU A 10 -0.72 0.65 -2.46
CA LEU A 10 -1.38 -0.52 -1.87
C LEU A 10 -0.43 -1.72 -1.76
N GLU A 11 0.44 -1.91 -2.76
CA GLU A 11 1.46 -2.95 -2.74
C GLU A 11 2.38 -2.85 -1.52
N SER A 12 2.85 -1.63 -1.21
CA SER A 12 3.75 -1.37 -0.08
C SER A 12 3.08 -1.52 1.30
N LEU A 13 1.75 -1.48 1.37
CA LEU A 13 1.00 -1.62 2.63
C LEU A 13 0.74 -3.09 3.01
N ILE A 14 0.82 -4.01 2.05
CA ILE A 14 0.54 -5.42 2.27
C ILE A 14 1.84 -6.17 2.55
N PRO A 15 1.98 -6.86 3.69
CA PRO A 15 3.18 -7.63 4.02
C PRO A 15 3.20 -8.97 3.25
N TRP A 16 3.44 -8.88 1.94
CA TRP A 16 3.38 -10.02 1.02
C TRP A 16 4.24 -11.21 1.46
N ASN A 17 5.46 -10.95 1.91
CA ASN A 17 6.39 -11.98 2.40
C ASN A 17 5.80 -12.78 3.56
N VAL A 18 5.17 -12.13 4.53
CA VAL A 18 4.54 -12.81 5.68
C VAL A 18 3.36 -13.67 5.21
N ILE A 19 2.52 -13.12 4.32
CA ILE A 19 1.36 -13.82 3.77
C ILE A 19 1.81 -15.00 2.89
N GLU A 20 2.81 -14.80 2.02
CA GLU A 20 3.35 -15.86 1.17
C GLU A 20 3.95 -17.01 1.96
N GLU A 21 4.69 -16.72 3.02
CA GLU A 21 5.25 -17.75 3.89
C GLU A 21 4.17 -18.55 4.57
N LYS A 22 3.20 -17.87 5.20
CA LYS A 22 2.09 -18.52 5.92
C LYS A 22 1.25 -19.43 5.02
N TYR A 23 0.92 -18.96 3.82
CA TYR A 23 0.02 -19.68 2.90
C TYR A 23 0.74 -20.50 1.81
N ARG A 24 2.06 -20.56 1.84
CA ARG A 24 2.86 -21.33 0.85
C ARG A 24 2.38 -22.77 0.69
N SER A 25 1.99 -23.43 1.77
CA SER A 25 1.52 -24.83 1.76
C SER A 25 0.21 -25.01 1.01
N HIS A 26 -0.70 -24.03 1.05
CA HIS A 26 -2.00 -24.03 0.36
C HIS A 26 -1.87 -23.98 -1.16
N PHE A 27 -0.73 -23.50 -1.66
CA PHE A 27 -0.45 -23.31 -3.08
C PHE A 27 0.60 -24.29 -3.63
N LYS A 28 1.01 -25.29 -2.83
CA LYS A 28 1.83 -26.40 -3.33
C LYS A 28 0.95 -27.38 -4.08
N GLN A 29 1.31 -27.68 -5.32
CA GLN A 29 0.75 -28.81 -6.06
C GLN A 29 1.67 -30.01 -5.95
N LYS A 30 1.10 -31.18 -5.70
CA LYS A 30 1.84 -32.45 -5.61
C LYS A 30 2.25 -33.00 -7.00
N LYS A 31 1.54 -32.62 -8.06
CA LYS A 31 1.81 -33.01 -9.48
C LYS A 31 1.24 -31.95 -10.43
N GLY A 32 1.93 -31.70 -11.56
CA GLY A 32 1.46 -30.87 -12.64
C GLY A 32 2.06 -29.45 -12.69
N ARG A 33 1.39 -28.53 -13.42
CA ARG A 33 1.82 -27.13 -13.60
C ARG A 33 1.94 -26.42 -12.25
N LYS A 34 3.02 -25.64 -12.04
CA LYS A 34 3.21 -24.87 -10.81
C LYS A 34 1.97 -24.04 -10.50
N ALA A 35 1.43 -24.19 -9.29
CA ALA A 35 0.35 -23.32 -8.83
C ALA A 35 0.83 -21.86 -8.81
N LYS A 36 -0.05 -20.94 -9.17
CA LYS A 36 0.21 -19.52 -8.93
C LYS A 36 0.40 -19.29 -7.43
N ASN A 37 1.31 -18.37 -7.06
CA ASN A 37 1.57 -18.07 -5.67
C ASN A 37 0.37 -17.38 -5.00
N VAL A 38 0.40 -17.27 -3.68
CA VAL A 38 -0.69 -16.64 -2.91
C VAL A 38 -0.87 -15.17 -3.27
N ARG A 39 0.22 -14.46 -3.61
CA ARG A 39 0.17 -13.05 -4.02
C ARG A 39 -0.67 -12.85 -5.27
N VAL A 40 -0.51 -13.70 -6.29
CA VAL A 40 -1.35 -13.65 -7.50
C VAL A 40 -2.81 -13.94 -7.16
N ALA A 41 -3.07 -14.98 -6.35
CA ALA A 41 -4.42 -15.37 -6.00
C ALA A 41 -5.15 -14.28 -5.17
N LEU A 42 -4.54 -13.83 -4.08
CA LEU A 42 -5.09 -12.78 -3.23
C LEU A 42 -5.21 -11.45 -3.98
N GLY A 43 -4.16 -11.05 -4.70
CA GLY A 43 -4.16 -9.81 -5.47
C GLY A 43 -5.24 -9.78 -6.54
N ALA A 44 -5.46 -10.88 -7.26
CA ALA A 44 -6.54 -10.98 -8.24
C ALA A 44 -7.93 -10.84 -7.59
N LEU A 45 -8.14 -11.46 -6.42
CA LEU A 45 -9.40 -11.31 -5.67
C LEU A 45 -9.61 -9.87 -5.18
N LEU A 46 -8.55 -9.20 -4.72
CA LEU A 46 -8.61 -7.79 -4.30
C LEU A 46 -8.92 -6.85 -5.48
N ILE A 47 -8.32 -7.09 -6.64
CA ILE A 47 -8.58 -6.33 -7.88
C ILE A 47 -10.05 -6.48 -8.27
N ARG A 48 -10.53 -7.73 -8.34
CA ARG A 48 -11.91 -8.07 -8.65
C ARG A 48 -12.90 -7.33 -7.75
N GLU A 49 -12.69 -7.43 -6.45
CA GLU A 49 -13.57 -6.81 -5.46
C GLU A 49 -13.54 -5.28 -5.53
N LYS A 50 -12.35 -4.70 -5.66
CA LYS A 50 -12.19 -3.23 -5.70
C LYS A 50 -12.86 -2.60 -6.91
N PHE A 51 -12.83 -3.25 -8.05
CA PHE A 51 -13.45 -2.76 -9.29
C PHE A 51 -14.83 -3.36 -9.56
N ARG A 52 -15.27 -4.33 -8.75
CA ARG A 52 -16.51 -5.08 -8.91
C ARG A 52 -16.62 -5.75 -10.29
N LEU A 53 -15.52 -6.40 -10.68
CA LEU A 53 -15.39 -7.06 -11.98
C LEU A 53 -15.89 -8.51 -11.94
N THR A 54 -16.19 -9.04 -13.11
CA THR A 54 -16.29 -10.49 -13.33
C THR A 54 -14.91 -11.15 -13.32
N ASP A 55 -14.85 -12.46 -13.32
CA ASP A 55 -13.58 -13.21 -13.35
C ASP A 55 -12.84 -12.97 -14.69
N GLU A 56 -13.58 -12.90 -15.81
CA GLU A 56 -13.09 -12.61 -17.14
C GLU A 56 -12.51 -11.19 -17.23
N GLU A 57 -13.30 -10.20 -16.80
CA GLU A 57 -12.87 -8.80 -16.78
C GLU A 57 -11.64 -8.61 -15.88
N THR A 58 -11.54 -9.35 -14.77
CA THR A 58 -10.36 -9.27 -13.89
C THR A 58 -9.11 -9.76 -14.61
N ALA A 59 -9.18 -10.88 -15.32
CA ALA A 59 -8.06 -11.41 -16.08
C ALA A 59 -7.64 -10.45 -17.22
N GLU A 60 -8.61 -9.83 -17.87
CA GLU A 60 -8.40 -8.84 -18.93
C GLU A 60 -7.74 -7.59 -18.40
N GLN A 61 -8.26 -7.01 -17.32
CA GLN A 61 -7.69 -5.83 -16.67
C GLN A 61 -6.24 -6.05 -16.21
N VAL A 62 -5.93 -7.23 -15.69
CA VAL A 62 -4.55 -7.58 -15.32
C VAL A 62 -3.66 -7.70 -16.57
N ARG A 63 -4.18 -8.22 -17.69
CA ARG A 63 -3.44 -8.29 -18.94
C ARG A 63 -3.05 -6.92 -19.46
N GLU A 64 -3.96 -5.96 -19.37
CA GLU A 64 -3.82 -4.63 -19.98
C GLU A 64 -3.07 -3.61 -19.11
N ASN A 65 -3.08 -3.80 -17.79
CA ASN A 65 -2.62 -2.79 -16.85
C ASN A 65 -1.30 -3.16 -16.17
N PRO A 66 -0.19 -2.44 -16.45
CA PRO A 66 1.10 -2.70 -15.85
C PRO A 66 1.13 -2.54 -14.32
N TYR A 67 0.33 -1.63 -13.77
CA TYR A 67 0.25 -1.44 -12.32
C TYR A 67 -0.42 -2.61 -11.61
N LEU A 68 -1.40 -3.26 -12.25
CA LEU A 68 -2.03 -4.46 -11.71
C LEU A 68 -1.07 -5.66 -11.76
N GLN A 69 -0.29 -5.79 -12.83
CA GLN A 69 0.75 -6.83 -12.89
C GLN A 69 1.82 -6.61 -11.83
N TYR A 70 2.27 -5.38 -11.61
CA TYR A 70 3.19 -5.02 -10.53
C TYR A 70 2.61 -5.40 -9.16
N PHE A 71 1.36 -5.04 -8.89
CA PHE A 71 0.68 -5.39 -7.65
C PHE A 71 0.63 -6.90 -7.40
N LEU A 72 0.44 -7.69 -8.45
CA LEU A 72 0.50 -9.15 -8.41
C LEU A 72 1.92 -9.72 -8.27
N GLY A 73 2.96 -8.89 -8.26
CA GLY A 73 4.36 -9.31 -8.08
C GLY A 73 5.05 -9.78 -9.35
N TYR A 74 4.65 -9.28 -10.50
CA TYR A 74 5.38 -9.52 -11.75
C TYR A 74 6.46 -8.47 -11.96
N ASP A 75 7.68 -8.93 -12.25
CA ASP A 75 8.85 -8.06 -12.40
C ASP A 75 8.80 -7.16 -13.62
N ARG A 76 8.10 -7.61 -14.68
CA ARG A 76 7.91 -6.89 -15.93
C ARG A 76 6.50 -6.96 -16.43
N TYR A 77 6.08 -5.91 -17.09
CA TYR A 77 4.83 -5.91 -17.83
C TYR A 77 4.95 -6.74 -19.11
N GLU A 78 3.95 -7.58 -19.34
CA GLU A 78 3.77 -8.31 -20.59
C GLU A 78 2.28 -8.34 -20.92
N TYR A 79 1.94 -8.05 -22.18
CA TYR A 79 0.56 -8.09 -22.66
C TYR A 79 0.11 -9.53 -22.93
N VAL A 80 0.07 -10.32 -21.85
CA VAL A 80 -0.36 -11.72 -21.85
C VAL A 80 -1.26 -12.00 -20.66
N TYR A 81 -2.13 -12.99 -20.78
CA TYR A 81 -2.89 -13.45 -19.62
C TYR A 81 -1.97 -14.07 -18.59
N ARG A 82 -1.91 -13.45 -17.42
CA ARG A 82 -1.12 -13.94 -16.28
C ARG A 82 -1.78 -15.13 -15.59
N PHE A 83 -3.10 -15.23 -15.71
CA PHE A 83 -3.93 -16.36 -15.30
C PHE A 83 -5.21 -16.37 -16.13
N GLU A 84 -5.85 -17.53 -16.21
CA GLU A 84 -7.15 -17.68 -16.88
C GLU A 84 -8.28 -17.39 -15.88
N ALA A 85 -9.42 -16.85 -16.36
CA ALA A 85 -10.58 -16.54 -15.53
C ALA A 85 -11.05 -17.74 -14.68
N SER A 86 -11.01 -18.95 -15.25
CA SER A 86 -11.34 -20.20 -14.54
C SER A 86 -10.50 -20.44 -13.27
N MET A 87 -9.31 -19.87 -13.20
CA MET A 87 -8.46 -19.99 -12.00
C MET A 87 -9.01 -19.20 -10.80
N MET A 88 -9.84 -18.20 -11.01
CA MET A 88 -10.45 -17.39 -9.94
C MET A 88 -11.29 -18.26 -8.99
N VAL A 89 -11.96 -19.28 -9.50
CA VAL A 89 -12.70 -20.27 -8.69
C VAL A 89 -11.74 -21.02 -7.74
N HIS A 90 -10.56 -21.40 -8.26
CA HIS A 90 -9.55 -22.08 -7.45
C HIS A 90 -8.92 -21.14 -6.41
N PHE A 91 -8.74 -19.85 -6.74
CA PHE A 91 -8.26 -18.84 -5.80
C PHE A 91 -9.23 -18.68 -4.63
N ARG A 92 -10.53 -18.50 -4.92
CA ARG A 92 -11.57 -18.39 -3.88
C ARG A 92 -11.64 -19.65 -2.99
N ARG A 93 -11.51 -20.83 -3.57
CA ARG A 93 -11.54 -22.09 -2.81
C ARG A 93 -10.32 -22.25 -1.90
N ARG A 94 -9.13 -21.81 -2.35
CA ARG A 94 -7.88 -21.89 -1.56
C ARG A 94 -7.79 -20.83 -0.48
N LEU A 95 -8.29 -19.65 -0.78
CA LEU A 95 -8.38 -18.51 0.14
C LEU A 95 -9.83 -18.35 0.60
N GLY A 96 -10.32 -19.36 1.34
CA GLY A 96 -11.66 -19.33 1.91
C GLY A 96 -11.85 -18.21 2.95
N PRO A 97 -13.09 -18.01 3.47
CA PRO A 97 -13.40 -16.90 4.40
C PRO A 97 -12.50 -16.85 5.63
N GLY A 98 -12.06 -17.99 6.13
CA GLY A 98 -11.12 -18.10 7.26
C GLY A 98 -9.75 -17.50 6.91
N ALA A 99 -9.18 -17.90 5.76
CA ALA A 99 -7.89 -17.39 5.30
C ALA A 99 -7.94 -15.88 5.04
N ILE A 100 -9.00 -15.38 4.43
CA ILE A 100 -9.17 -13.94 4.19
C ILE A 100 -9.23 -13.16 5.51
N ARG A 101 -9.92 -13.68 6.53
CA ARG A 101 -9.98 -13.06 7.85
C ARG A 101 -8.60 -12.96 8.49
N GLU A 102 -7.85 -14.06 8.51
CA GLU A 102 -6.48 -14.08 9.02
C GLU A 102 -5.54 -13.15 8.25
N ILE A 103 -5.66 -13.07 6.93
CA ILE A 103 -4.89 -12.15 6.11
C ILE A 103 -5.19 -10.70 6.49
N ASN A 104 -6.45 -10.35 6.70
CA ASN A 104 -6.84 -9.01 7.15
C ASN A 104 -6.24 -8.68 8.53
N GLU A 105 -6.21 -9.64 9.46
CA GLU A 105 -5.56 -9.47 10.77
C GLU A 105 -4.04 -9.24 10.62
N ILE A 106 -3.38 -10.00 9.75
CA ILE A 106 -1.95 -9.82 9.45
C ILE A 106 -1.67 -8.42 8.92
N ILE A 107 -2.48 -7.95 7.95
CA ILE A 107 -2.33 -6.62 7.36
C ILE A 107 -2.55 -5.54 8.42
N ALA A 108 -3.60 -5.65 9.23
CA ALA A 108 -3.92 -4.69 10.28
C ALA A 108 -2.81 -4.61 11.34
N THR A 109 -2.32 -5.75 11.82
CA THR A 109 -1.22 -5.82 12.79
C THR A 109 0.07 -5.24 12.22
N HIS A 110 0.41 -5.58 10.98
CA HIS A 110 1.59 -5.03 10.31
C HIS A 110 1.52 -3.51 10.18
N HIS A 111 0.37 -2.99 9.77
CA HIS A 111 0.15 -1.55 9.64
C HIS A 111 0.29 -0.82 10.99
N GLN A 112 -0.22 -1.41 12.07
CA GLN A 112 -0.09 -0.85 13.41
C GLN A 112 1.37 -0.81 13.86
N LEU A 113 2.12 -1.90 13.68
CA LEU A 113 3.55 -1.97 14.04
C LEU A 113 4.39 -0.96 13.25
N GLU A 114 4.12 -0.82 11.95
CA GLU A 114 4.79 0.17 11.10
C GLU A 114 4.52 1.61 11.55
N LYS A 115 3.29 1.91 11.96
CA LYS A 115 2.91 3.22 12.50
C LYS A 115 3.65 3.53 13.80
N GLU A 116 3.74 2.56 14.70
CA GLU A 116 4.47 2.68 15.96
C GLU A 116 5.97 2.86 15.74
N ARG A 117 6.57 2.08 14.81
CA ARG A 117 7.97 2.22 14.43
C ARG A 117 8.28 3.62 13.92
N ARG A 118 7.48 4.13 12.99
CA ARG A 118 7.64 5.50 12.45
C ARG A 118 7.49 6.57 13.51
N ALA A 119 6.60 6.37 14.47
CA ALA A 119 6.41 7.31 15.59
C ALA A 119 7.64 7.32 16.53
N ARG A 120 8.25 6.16 16.80
CA ARG A 120 9.50 6.05 17.57
C ARG A 120 10.68 6.71 16.85
N GLU A 121 10.88 6.39 15.58
CA GLU A 121 11.93 6.99 14.75
C GLU A 121 11.83 8.51 14.69
N LYS A 122 10.58 9.04 14.61
CA LYS A 122 10.36 10.48 14.63
C LYS A 122 10.72 11.12 15.96
N LYS A 123 10.38 10.47 17.08
CA LYS A 123 10.76 10.95 18.43
C LYS A 123 12.28 10.95 18.61
N GLU A 124 12.95 9.86 18.25
CA GLU A 124 14.42 9.76 18.35
C GLU A 124 15.14 10.81 17.49
N ARG A 125 14.60 11.14 16.31
CA ARG A 125 15.16 12.21 15.47
C ARG A 125 14.97 13.59 16.12
N GLN A 126 13.85 13.85 16.77
CA GLN A 126 13.59 15.10 17.48
C GLN A 126 14.52 15.24 18.68
N GLU A 127 14.67 14.19 19.50
CA GLU A 127 15.56 14.19 20.66
C GLU A 127 17.04 14.39 20.29
N LYS A 128 17.48 13.82 19.13
CA LYS A 128 18.84 14.05 18.60
C LYS A 128 19.04 15.49 18.10
N ASN A 129 18.02 16.09 17.51
CA ASN A 129 18.10 17.47 17.03
C ASN A 129 18.10 18.50 18.18
N ASP A 130 17.38 18.19 19.27
CA ASP A 130 17.34 19.01 20.49
C ASP A 130 18.61 18.85 21.37
N SER A 131 19.39 17.77 21.16
CA SER A 131 20.63 17.50 21.88
C SER A 131 21.89 18.00 21.16
N GLU A 132 21.80 18.49 19.94
CA GLU A 132 22.92 19.12 19.24
C GLU A 132 23.15 20.53 19.85
N PRO A 133 24.33 20.85 20.38
CA PRO A 133 24.61 22.19 20.90
C PRO A 133 24.49 23.20 19.76
N PRO A 134 23.97 24.42 20.01
CA PRO A 134 23.82 25.41 18.97
C PRO A 134 25.15 25.68 18.29
N LYS A 135 25.21 25.51 16.99
CA LYS A 135 26.40 25.84 16.19
C LYS A 135 26.79 27.29 16.47
N PRO A 136 28.10 27.58 16.73
CA PRO A 136 28.53 28.95 17.00
C PRO A 136 28.09 29.85 15.82
N ASP A 137 27.46 30.94 16.21
CA ASP A 137 26.86 31.95 15.38
C ASP A 137 27.82 32.46 14.30
N SER A 138 27.62 32.02 13.08
CA SER A 138 28.24 32.63 11.90
C SER A 138 27.34 33.76 11.42
N GLY A 139 27.53 34.98 12.00
CA GLY A 139 27.12 36.25 11.45
C GLY A 139 25.65 36.36 11.06
N ASN A 140 24.86 36.84 11.99
CA ASN A 140 23.46 37.20 11.82
C ASN A 140 23.25 38.14 10.63
N ARG A 141 22.95 37.59 9.44
CA ARG A 141 22.32 38.32 8.34
C ARG A 141 20.83 38.25 8.56
N GLY A 142 20.28 39.28 9.18
CA GLY A 142 18.88 39.39 9.57
C GLY A 142 17.92 38.83 8.51
N GLN A 143 17.28 37.75 8.81
CA GLN A 143 16.15 37.25 8.04
C GLN A 143 14.89 37.78 8.70
N LEU A 144 14.26 38.75 8.01
CA LEU A 144 12.99 39.34 8.43
C LEU A 144 11.90 38.25 8.31
N LEU A 145 11.48 37.65 9.40
CA LEU A 145 10.26 36.88 9.45
C LEU A 145 9.08 37.85 9.48
N LEU A 146 8.44 38.00 8.35
CA LEU A 146 7.12 38.64 8.25
C LEU A 146 6.08 37.64 8.66
N ASP A 147 5.70 37.64 9.93
CA ASP A 147 4.53 36.92 10.43
C ASP A 147 3.29 37.75 10.04
N ALA A 148 2.60 37.28 8.99
CA ALA A 148 1.34 37.88 8.56
C ALA A 148 0.23 37.39 9.49
N THR A 149 0.09 38.01 10.64
CA THR A 149 -1.09 37.91 11.48
C THR A 149 -2.25 38.63 10.79
N CYS A 150 -3.11 37.85 10.15
CA CYS A 150 -4.41 38.36 9.69
C CYS A 150 -5.29 38.65 10.92
N ALA A 151 -5.36 39.89 11.33
CA ALA A 151 -6.37 40.35 12.25
C ALA A 151 -7.73 40.36 11.53
N PRO A 152 -8.79 39.80 12.09
CA PRO A 152 -10.11 39.90 11.49
C PRO A 152 -10.60 41.38 11.53
N GLN A 153 -10.85 41.97 10.39
CA GLN A 153 -11.52 43.23 10.30
C GLN A 153 -13.00 43.04 10.59
N ASP A 154 -13.46 43.61 11.70
CA ASP A 154 -14.88 43.81 12.00
C ASP A 154 -15.49 44.77 10.97
N ILE A 155 -16.20 44.23 9.99
CA ILE A 155 -16.99 45.03 9.05
C ILE A 155 -18.36 45.28 9.70
N ARG A 156 -18.53 46.44 10.33
CA ARG A 156 -19.86 46.93 10.72
C ARG A 156 -20.57 47.49 9.49
N HIS A 157 -21.72 46.87 9.16
CA HIS A 157 -22.63 47.47 8.19
C HIS A 157 -23.34 48.66 8.81
N PRO A 158 -23.40 49.81 8.11
CA PRO A 158 -24.25 50.91 8.54
C PRO A 158 -25.72 50.54 8.30
N HIS A 159 -26.52 50.68 9.34
CA HIS A 159 -27.98 50.68 9.22
C HIS A 159 -28.46 52.06 8.72
N ASP A 160 -29.21 52.03 7.62
CA ASP A 160 -30.21 53.03 7.28
C ASP A 160 -31.57 52.52 7.73
#